data_a8c14d64ec941fe2e3bee981f2cd1df9
#
_entry.id   a8c14d64ec941fe2e3bee981f2cd1df9
#
_cell.length_a   1.000
_cell.length_b   1.000
_cell.length_c   1.000
_cell.angle_alpha   90.00
_cell.angle_beta   90.00
_cell.angle_gamma   90.00
#
_symmetry.space_group_name_H-M   'P 1'
#
loop_
_entity.id
_entity.type
_entity.pdbx_description
1 polymer ?
#
loop_
_entity_poly.entity_id
_entity_poly.type
_entity_poly.pdbx_seq_one_letter_code
_entity_poly.pdbx_strand_id
1 'polypeptide(L)'
;MLNGLRRAAAGSIRRCMTRFVPGTIAVIFVSEITGDDSEGYAAAAAEADALAAAQPGYRGIDSARGADGIGITVSYWADEAAAIAWRKHDRHSEIREAGRGRWYRWYSLHVAEIGRSYDWEKQ
;
A
#
# COMPACT_ATOMS: atom_id res chain seq x y z
N MET A 1 -3.21 1.44 19.93
CA MET A 1 -3.89 0.30 19.31
C MET A 1 -3.81 0.38 17.80
N LEU A 2 -3.62 -0.74 17.16
CA LEU A 2 -3.63 -0.77 15.71
C LEU A 2 -5.02 -0.47 15.17
N ASN A 3 -5.07 0.26 14.06
CA ASN A 3 -6.33 0.51 13.37
C ASN A 3 -6.79 -0.71 12.56
N GLY A 4 -6.12 -1.82 12.75
CA GLY A 4 -6.40 -3.03 12.04
C GLY A 4 -5.54 -3.19 10.82
N LEU A 5 -5.25 -4.43 10.51
CA LEU A 5 -4.55 -4.81 9.30
C LEU A 5 -5.55 -4.92 8.17
N ARG A 6 -5.29 -4.24 7.07
CA ARG A 6 -6.08 -4.39 5.85
C ARG A 6 -5.30 -5.22 4.85
N ARG A 7 -5.95 -6.25 4.34
CA ARG A 7 -5.46 -7.04 3.22
C ARG A 7 -6.46 -6.96 2.09
N ALA A 8 -6.05 -6.36 0.99
CA ALA A 8 -6.90 -6.28 -0.17
C ALA A 8 -6.93 -7.62 -0.88
N ALA A 9 -8.11 -8.02 -1.22
CA ALA A 9 -8.39 -9.05 -2.20
C ALA A 9 -7.82 -10.43 -1.91
N ALA A 10 -8.32 -11.38 -2.62
CA ALA A 10 -7.78 -12.72 -2.84
C ALA A 10 -7.33 -13.49 -1.60
N GLY A 11 -7.67 -13.04 -0.41
CA GLY A 11 -7.31 -13.75 0.81
C GLY A 11 -7.77 -15.18 0.82
N SER A 12 -8.89 -15.47 0.14
CA SER A 12 -9.49 -16.79 0.13
C SER A 12 -8.68 -17.85 -0.61
N ILE A 13 -7.79 -17.46 -1.51
CA ILE A 13 -7.08 -18.41 -2.36
C ILE A 13 -5.62 -18.60 -2.02
N ARG A 14 -5.13 -17.95 -1.00
CA ARG A 14 -3.71 -17.97 -0.71
C ARG A 14 -3.21 -19.17 0.08
N ARG A 15 -4.09 -19.97 0.64
CA ARG A 15 -3.71 -20.96 1.65
C ARG A 15 -2.68 -21.98 1.23
N CYS A 16 -2.70 -22.39 -0.02
CA CYS A 16 -1.82 -23.44 -0.50
C CYS A 16 -0.73 -22.91 -1.38
N MET A 17 -0.60 -21.59 -1.48
CA MET A 17 0.25 -21.00 -2.50
C MET A 17 1.05 -19.84 -1.95
N THR A 18 2.21 -19.67 -2.51
CA THR A 18 2.98 -18.47 -2.31
C THR A 18 2.19 -17.28 -2.85
N ARG A 19 2.02 -16.27 -2.05
CA ARG A 19 1.25 -15.10 -2.40
C ARG A 19 1.85 -14.32 -3.56
N PHE A 20 3.18 -14.25 -3.61
CA PHE A 20 3.90 -13.50 -4.64
C PHE A 20 5.00 -14.34 -5.23
N VAL A 21 5.17 -14.22 -6.56
CA VAL A 21 6.28 -14.86 -7.27
C VAL A 21 7.54 -14.01 -7.14
N PRO A 22 8.73 -14.63 -7.25
CA PRO A 22 9.98 -13.87 -7.30
C PRO A 22 9.96 -12.85 -8.43
N GLY A 23 10.50 -11.67 -8.16
CA GLY A 23 10.45 -10.55 -9.10
C GLY A 23 9.31 -9.58 -8.87
N THR A 24 8.33 -9.94 -8.02
CA THR A 24 7.29 -9.01 -7.60
C THR A 24 7.95 -7.83 -6.88
N ILE A 25 7.49 -6.62 -7.20
CA ILE A 25 8.01 -5.40 -6.58
C ILE A 25 7.13 -5.00 -5.41
N ALA A 26 7.75 -4.77 -4.27
CA ALA A 26 7.10 -4.23 -3.08
C ALA A 26 7.45 -2.75 -2.95
N VAL A 27 6.43 -1.90 -2.86
CA VAL A 27 6.60 -0.48 -2.58
C VAL A 27 6.17 -0.26 -1.13
N ILE A 28 7.13 0.07 -0.29
CA ILE A 28 6.95 0.18 1.17
C ILE A 28 6.87 1.65 1.53
N PHE A 29 5.72 2.06 2.03
CA PHE A 29 5.44 3.44 2.41
C PHE A 29 5.24 3.51 3.91
N VAL A 30 6.12 4.23 4.59
CA VAL A 30 6.05 4.42 6.04
C VAL A 30 5.75 5.89 6.29
N SER A 31 4.76 6.18 7.12
CA SER A 31 4.36 7.58 7.34
C SER A 31 3.82 7.80 8.74
N GLU A 32 3.88 9.05 9.17
CA GLU A 32 3.14 9.49 10.34
C GLU A 32 2.14 10.55 9.88
N ILE A 33 0.86 10.36 10.23
CA ILE A 33 -0.18 11.33 9.89
C ILE A 33 -0.28 12.40 10.95
N THR A 34 -0.70 13.60 10.52
CA THR A 34 -0.85 14.74 11.44
C THR A 34 -2.12 14.64 12.28
N GLY A 35 -3.13 13.93 11.77
CA GLY A 35 -4.47 13.94 12.35
C GLY A 35 -5.34 15.07 11.82
N ASP A 36 -4.76 16.01 11.09
CA ASP A 36 -5.51 17.08 10.46
C ASP A 36 -6.36 16.51 9.35
N ASP A 37 -7.63 16.92 9.32
CA ASP A 37 -8.55 16.49 8.28
C ASP A 37 -8.58 14.96 8.11
N SER A 38 -8.87 14.26 9.20
CA SER A 38 -8.89 12.79 9.18
C SER A 38 -9.90 12.22 8.20
N GLU A 39 -11.03 12.90 7.98
CA GLU A 39 -12.02 12.45 7.01
C GLU A 39 -11.48 12.57 5.58
N GLY A 40 -10.82 13.68 5.25
CA GLY A 40 -10.20 13.87 3.95
C GLY A 40 -9.10 12.86 3.70
N TYR A 41 -8.29 12.60 4.71
CA TYR A 41 -7.25 11.58 4.62
C TYR A 41 -7.84 10.20 4.34
N ALA A 42 -8.86 9.80 5.10
CA ALA A 42 -9.48 8.49 4.93
C ALA A 42 -10.11 8.33 3.54
N ALA A 43 -10.78 9.37 3.06
CA ALA A 43 -11.39 9.36 1.73
C ALA A 43 -10.32 9.25 0.65
N ALA A 44 -9.24 10.01 0.77
CA ALA A 44 -8.14 9.96 -0.21
C ALA A 44 -7.42 8.62 -0.20
N ALA A 45 -7.20 8.05 0.98
CA ALA A 45 -6.58 6.74 1.11
C ALA A 45 -7.43 5.64 0.46
N ALA A 46 -8.74 5.69 0.69
CA ALA A 46 -9.66 4.74 0.07
C ALA A 46 -9.68 4.89 -1.46
N GLU A 47 -9.67 6.12 -1.95
CA GLU A 47 -9.61 6.37 -3.38
C GLU A 47 -8.31 5.85 -3.99
N ALA A 48 -7.18 6.11 -3.34
CA ALA A 48 -5.88 5.65 -3.80
C ALA A 48 -5.82 4.11 -3.86
N ASP A 49 -6.34 3.44 -2.84
CA ASP A 49 -6.39 1.97 -2.83
C ASP A 49 -7.22 1.42 -4.00
N ALA A 50 -8.38 2.02 -4.25
CA ALA A 50 -9.25 1.60 -5.34
C ALA A 50 -8.60 1.84 -6.71
N LEU A 51 -7.95 2.98 -6.89
CA LEU A 51 -7.25 3.31 -8.13
C LEU A 51 -6.07 2.36 -8.36
N ALA A 52 -5.30 2.06 -7.32
CA ALA A 52 -4.17 1.13 -7.41
C ALA A 52 -4.65 -0.25 -7.84
N ALA A 53 -5.73 -0.74 -7.25
CA ALA A 53 -6.27 -2.06 -7.55
C ALA A 53 -6.73 -2.19 -9.00
N ALA A 54 -7.04 -1.08 -9.66
CA ALA A 54 -7.47 -1.06 -11.05
C ALA A 54 -6.30 -0.97 -12.04
N GLN A 55 -5.07 -0.79 -11.55
CA GLN A 55 -3.91 -0.61 -12.44
C GLN A 55 -3.35 -1.93 -12.95
N PRO A 56 -2.85 -1.95 -14.20
CA PRO A 56 -2.15 -3.14 -14.70
C PRO A 56 -0.96 -3.48 -13.81
N GLY A 57 -0.80 -4.75 -13.52
CA GLY A 57 0.31 -5.23 -12.71
C GLY A 57 0.11 -5.14 -11.21
N TYR A 58 -1.01 -4.64 -10.76
CA TYR A 58 -1.33 -4.63 -9.33
C TYR A 58 -1.44 -6.06 -8.79
N ARG A 59 -0.81 -6.33 -7.65
CA ARG A 59 -0.77 -7.68 -7.04
C ARG A 59 -1.33 -7.70 -5.63
N GLY A 60 -1.59 -6.58 -5.02
CA GLY A 60 -2.18 -6.51 -3.69
C GLY A 60 -1.62 -5.39 -2.84
N ILE A 61 -2.17 -5.29 -1.65
CA ILE A 61 -1.76 -4.28 -0.68
C ILE A 61 -1.97 -4.80 0.73
N ASP A 62 -1.04 -4.46 1.61
CA ASP A 62 -1.18 -4.65 3.05
C ASP A 62 -0.95 -3.32 3.72
N SER A 63 -1.76 -2.99 4.73
CA SER A 63 -1.65 -1.70 5.38
C SER A 63 -2.10 -1.80 6.84
N ALA A 64 -1.37 -1.13 7.70
CA ALA A 64 -1.72 -1.02 9.11
C ALA A 64 -1.23 0.31 9.65
N ARG A 65 -1.97 0.87 10.58
CA ARG A 65 -1.58 2.12 11.25
C ARG A 65 -1.86 2.00 12.73
N GLY A 66 -0.88 2.41 13.53
CA GLY A 66 -1.00 2.41 14.97
C GLY A 66 -1.72 3.65 15.50
N ALA A 67 -2.07 3.60 16.79
CA ALA A 67 -2.70 4.70 17.46
C ALA A 67 -1.80 5.94 17.55
N ASP A 68 -0.49 5.76 17.43
CA ASP A 68 0.50 6.84 17.40
C ASP A 68 0.54 7.59 16.06
N GLY A 69 -0.26 7.17 15.09
CA GLY A 69 -0.30 7.80 13.78
C GLY A 69 0.72 7.24 12.78
N ILE A 70 1.61 6.36 13.22
CA ILE A 70 2.62 5.76 12.35
C ILE A 70 2.03 4.53 11.67
N GLY A 71 2.15 4.47 10.36
CA GLY A 71 1.63 3.38 9.57
C GLY A 71 2.57 2.91 8.48
N ILE A 72 2.30 1.71 8.01
CA ILE A 72 3.05 1.10 6.92
C ILE A 72 2.04 0.58 5.90
N THR A 73 2.24 0.94 4.65
CA THR A 73 1.49 0.40 3.53
C THR A 73 2.47 -0.22 2.56
N VAL A 74 2.23 -1.46 2.19
CA VAL A 74 3.03 -2.15 1.18
C VAL A 74 2.12 -2.48 0.01
N SER A 75 2.42 -1.95 -1.15
CA SER A 75 1.74 -2.32 -2.39
C SER A 75 2.65 -3.22 -3.22
N TYR A 76 2.04 -4.16 -3.93
CA TYR A 76 2.78 -5.19 -4.66
C TYR A 76 2.45 -5.10 -6.14
N TRP A 77 3.48 -5.20 -6.97
CA TRP A 77 3.39 -4.94 -8.40
C TRP A 77 4.12 -6.04 -9.17
N ALA A 78 3.60 -6.38 -10.35
CA ALA A 78 4.16 -7.46 -11.16
C ALA A 78 5.61 -7.20 -11.55
N ASP A 79 5.96 -5.94 -11.78
CA ASP A 79 7.31 -5.53 -12.19
C ASP A 79 7.52 -4.05 -11.86
N GLU A 80 8.73 -3.59 -12.09
CA GLU A 80 9.08 -2.21 -11.79
C GLU A 80 8.34 -1.22 -12.70
N ALA A 81 8.09 -1.59 -13.95
CA ALA A 81 7.35 -0.73 -14.87
C ALA A 81 5.95 -0.42 -14.36
N ALA A 82 5.27 -1.42 -13.80
CA ALA A 82 3.94 -1.24 -13.22
C ALA A 82 3.99 -0.32 -11.99
N ALA A 83 4.99 -0.49 -11.14
CA ALA A 83 5.17 0.35 -9.96
C ALA A 83 5.44 1.80 -10.36
N ILE A 84 6.28 2.02 -11.36
CA ILE A 84 6.59 3.35 -11.88
C ILE A 84 5.35 4.00 -12.50
N ALA A 85 4.59 3.25 -13.29
CA ALA A 85 3.36 3.76 -13.90
C ALA A 85 2.37 4.22 -12.82
N TRP A 86 2.23 3.45 -11.74
CA TRP A 86 1.38 3.85 -10.63
C TRP A 86 1.86 5.14 -9.97
N ARG A 87 3.16 5.25 -9.73
CA ARG A 87 3.75 6.47 -9.18
C ARG A 87 3.42 7.70 -10.01
N LYS A 88 3.39 7.54 -11.33
CA LYS A 88 3.16 8.63 -12.29
C LYS A 88 1.69 8.87 -12.58
N HIS A 89 0.79 8.06 -12.05
CA HIS A 89 -0.65 8.22 -12.27
C HIS A 89 -1.10 9.59 -11.77
N ASP A 90 -1.80 10.35 -12.61
CA ASP A 90 -2.14 11.74 -12.33
C ASP A 90 -2.91 11.92 -11.02
N ARG A 91 -3.97 11.15 -10.83
CA ARG A 91 -4.77 11.26 -9.61
C ARG A 91 -3.99 10.86 -8.36
N HIS A 92 -3.16 9.83 -8.47
CA HIS A 92 -2.29 9.41 -7.38
C HIS A 92 -1.29 10.52 -7.03
N SER A 93 -0.75 11.19 -8.03
CA SER A 93 0.16 12.33 -7.83
C SER A 93 -0.55 13.49 -7.12
N GLU A 94 -1.78 13.78 -7.47
CA GLU A 94 -2.58 14.82 -6.81
C GLU A 94 -2.82 14.49 -5.34
N ILE A 95 -3.17 13.25 -5.05
CA ILE A 95 -3.38 12.79 -3.67
C ILE A 95 -2.09 12.90 -2.87
N ARG A 96 -0.97 12.51 -3.46
CA ARG A 96 0.34 12.61 -2.82
C ARG A 96 0.71 14.05 -2.47
N GLU A 97 0.46 14.99 -3.37
CA GLU A 97 0.73 16.40 -3.12
C GLU A 97 -0.16 16.96 -2.00
N ALA A 98 -1.43 16.57 -1.99
CA ALA A 98 -2.34 16.95 -0.91
C ALA A 98 -1.87 16.39 0.43
N GLY A 99 -1.35 15.15 0.42
CA GLY A 99 -0.79 14.52 1.60
C GLY A 99 0.40 15.29 2.17
N ARG A 100 1.29 15.73 1.30
CA ARG A 100 2.46 16.53 1.72
C ARG A 100 2.05 17.85 2.36
N GLY A 101 1.00 18.45 1.84
CA GLY A 101 0.53 19.74 2.35
C GLY A 101 -0.27 19.67 3.64
N ARG A 102 -0.87 18.54 3.96
CA ARG A 102 -1.84 18.48 5.03
C ARG A 102 -1.77 17.24 5.92
N TRP A 103 -1.66 16.06 5.33
CA TRP A 103 -1.95 14.82 6.06
C TRP A 103 -0.72 14.16 6.67
N TYR A 104 0.46 14.33 6.09
CA TYR A 104 1.67 13.65 6.58
C TYR A 104 2.60 14.60 7.30
N ARG A 105 3.02 14.16 8.49
CA ARG A 105 4.10 14.82 9.21
C ARG A 105 5.45 14.51 8.55
N TRP A 106 5.59 13.26 8.15
CA TRP A 106 6.74 12.77 7.37
C TRP A 106 6.33 11.47 6.69
N TYR A 107 7.05 11.10 5.68
CA TYR A 107 6.98 9.75 5.13
C TYR A 107 8.31 9.35 4.50
N SER A 108 8.51 8.04 4.36
CA SER A 108 9.60 7.47 3.58
C SER A 108 9.04 6.37 2.67
N LEU A 109 9.72 6.16 1.55
CA LEU A 109 9.28 5.18 0.57
C LEU A 109 10.46 4.36 0.11
N HIS A 110 10.27 3.05 0.08
CA HIS A 110 11.29 2.11 -0.32
C HIS A 110 10.72 1.17 -1.37
N VAL A 111 11.52 0.86 -2.38
CA VAL A 111 11.14 -0.07 -3.43
C VAL A 111 12.08 -1.26 -3.33
N ALA A 112 11.50 -2.45 -3.23
CA ALA A 112 12.28 -3.67 -3.06
C ALA A 112 11.75 -4.75 -3.98
N GLU A 113 12.64 -5.64 -4.41
CA GLU A 113 12.25 -6.81 -5.18
C GLU A 113 12.12 -7.99 -4.24
N ILE A 114 11.00 -8.72 -4.34
CA ILE A 114 10.77 -9.91 -3.54
C ILE A 114 11.52 -11.07 -4.19
N GLY A 115 12.52 -11.60 -3.48
CA GLY A 115 13.30 -12.74 -3.97
C GLY A 115 12.58 -14.06 -3.76
N ARG A 116 11.81 -14.17 -2.71
CA ARG A 116 10.97 -15.34 -2.44
C ARG A 116 9.89 -14.96 -1.45
N SER A 117 8.82 -15.76 -1.42
CA SER A 117 7.67 -15.48 -0.57
C SER A 117 7.01 -16.81 -0.20
N TYR A 118 6.48 -16.90 1.00
CA TYR A 118 5.61 -18.01 1.37
C TYR A 118 4.59 -17.52 2.40
N ASP A 119 3.49 -18.23 2.49
CA ASP A 119 2.43 -17.94 3.45
C ASP A 119 2.19 -19.16 4.34
N TRP A 120 1.80 -18.91 5.56
CA TRP A 120 1.39 -19.94 6.50
C TRP A 120 0.11 -19.49 7.18
N GLU A 121 -0.78 -20.41 7.37
CA GLU A 121 -2.06 -20.13 8.03
C GLU A 121 -2.34 -21.25 9.03
N LYS A 122 -2.71 -20.87 10.25
CA LYS A 122 -3.05 -21.84 11.28
C LYS A 122 -4.34 -22.56 10.90
N GLN A 123 -4.31 -23.89 11.05
CA GLN A 123 -5.46 -24.75 10.76
C GLN A 123 -6.45 -24.76 11.93
#